data_2a79de633584873f01a8f3ab53028d23
#
_entry.id   2a79de633584873f01a8f3ab53028d23
#
_cell.length_a   1.000
_cell.length_b   1.000
_cell.length_c   1.000
_cell.angle_alpha   90.00
_cell.angle_beta   90.00
_cell.angle_gamma   90.00
#
_symmetry.space_group_name_H-M   'P 1'
#
loop_
_entity.id
_entity.type
_entity.pdbx_description
1 polymer ?
#
loop_
_entity_poly.entity_id
_entity_poly.type
_entity_poly.pdbx_seq_one_letter_code
_entity_poly.pdbx_strand_id
1 'polypeptide(L)'
;MEGASAAAVLAAAGCSDGAGENTKSKKEGDGMEFSELIEVRRSVRRYAKSAISKDEMEKIVADALNAPSWKNSETTRYYAAIGDEAKNRMWKEALPGFNAANSADAAALVAVTFVPGESGFMGSEPADDLGNMWGAYDCGLASSYFILAAKNHGWDTLIMGIRDTAKVKAILGIPAGETLMSVIAVGKAAVKPIKPPRKPVADVLKTA
;
A
#
# COMPACT_ATOMS: atom_id res chain seq x y z
N MET A 1 19.23 -20.91 86.05
CA MET A 1 20.37 -20.77 85.14
C MET A 1 19.86 -20.59 83.77
N GLU A 2 19.83 -19.35 83.39
CA GLU A 2 20.30 -18.68 82.18
C GLU A 2 19.69 -19.22 80.91
N GLY A 3 18.81 -18.56 80.14
CA GLY A 3 18.62 -17.14 80.03
C GLY A 3 19.22 -16.62 78.75
N ALA A 4 18.72 -16.63 77.59
CA ALA A 4 19.16 -15.76 76.53
C ALA A 4 17.95 -15.38 75.58
N SER A 5 17.58 -14.12 75.68
CA SER A 5 16.65 -13.42 74.79
C SER A 5 17.27 -13.18 73.45
N ALA A 6 16.59 -13.49 72.37
CA ALA A 6 17.01 -13.09 71.06
C ALA A 6 15.93 -12.15 70.44
N ALA A 7 16.30 -10.88 70.22
CA ALA A 7 15.52 -9.85 69.67
C ALA A 7 15.36 -10.07 68.14
N ALA A 8 14.14 -10.07 67.66
CA ALA A 8 13.84 -10.11 66.22
C ALA A 8 13.94 -8.69 65.64
N VAL A 9 14.79 -8.49 64.67
CA VAL A 9 14.91 -7.28 63.85
C VAL A 9 13.98 -7.46 62.64
N LEU A 10 12.92 -6.62 62.55
CA LEU A 10 12.11 -6.48 61.35
C LEU A 10 12.93 -5.76 60.26
N ALA A 11 13.21 -6.44 59.18
CA ALA A 11 13.71 -5.82 57.94
C ALA A 11 12.53 -5.49 57.07
N ALA A 12 12.31 -4.20 56.79
CA ALA A 12 11.36 -3.72 55.83
C ALA A 12 11.87 -3.98 54.42
N ALA A 13 11.18 -4.82 53.67
CA ALA A 13 11.44 -5.02 52.24
C ALA A 13 10.75 -3.89 51.46
N GLY A 14 11.54 -3.00 50.85
CA GLY A 14 11.10 -2.03 49.90
C GLY A 14 10.69 -2.70 48.58
N CYS A 15 9.44 -2.54 48.18
CA CYS A 15 8.99 -2.85 46.81
C CYS A 15 9.58 -1.81 45.87
N SER A 16 10.50 -2.21 45.01
CA SER A 16 10.88 -1.45 43.81
C SER A 16 9.99 -1.88 42.68
N ASP A 17 9.03 -1.01 42.28
CA ASP A 17 8.28 -1.15 41.06
C ASP A 17 9.25 -0.94 39.87
N GLY A 18 9.75 -2.02 39.34
CA GLY A 18 10.43 -2.06 38.04
C GLY A 18 9.41 -2.12 36.95
N ALA A 19 9.05 -0.96 36.38
CA ALA A 19 8.35 -0.88 35.10
C ALA A 19 9.30 -1.44 34.03
N GLY A 20 9.21 -2.73 33.77
CA GLY A 20 9.86 -3.38 32.64
C GLY A 20 9.21 -2.90 31.35
N GLU A 21 9.86 -1.98 30.64
CA GLU A 21 9.56 -1.73 29.23
C GLU A 21 9.75 -3.04 28.46
N ASN A 22 8.61 -3.66 28.11
CA ASN A 22 8.59 -4.84 27.26
C ASN A 22 8.82 -4.41 25.80
N THR A 23 10.05 -4.04 25.46
CA THR A 23 10.50 -3.89 24.10
C THR A 23 10.56 -5.28 23.47
N LYS A 24 9.42 -5.75 22.93
CA LYS A 24 9.41 -6.89 22.01
C LYS A 24 10.32 -6.52 20.85
N SER A 25 11.48 -7.14 20.77
CA SER A 25 12.33 -7.09 19.57
C SER A 25 11.50 -7.62 18.40
N LYS A 26 11.15 -6.75 17.44
CA LYS A 26 10.54 -7.17 16.17
C LYS A 26 11.50 -8.16 15.52
N LYS A 27 11.07 -9.42 15.35
CA LYS A 27 11.79 -10.38 14.51
C LYS A 27 11.77 -9.87 13.08
N GLU A 28 12.89 -9.98 12.37
CA GLU A 28 12.93 -9.79 10.91
C GLU A 28 11.89 -10.74 10.30
N GLY A 29 10.82 -10.15 9.69
CA GLY A 29 9.71 -10.90 9.12
C GLY A 29 8.32 -10.59 9.72
N ASP A 30 8.23 -9.93 10.88
CA ASP A 30 6.94 -9.48 11.41
C ASP A 30 6.47 -8.22 10.66
N GLY A 31 5.39 -8.35 9.88
CA GLY A 31 4.70 -7.23 9.25
C GLY A 31 4.17 -6.20 10.28
N MET A 32 3.73 -5.05 9.80
CA MET A 32 3.08 -4.05 10.66
C MET A 32 1.72 -4.56 11.11
N GLU A 33 1.33 -4.23 12.34
CA GLU A 33 -0.05 -4.38 12.77
C GLU A 33 -0.97 -3.54 11.87
N PHE A 34 -2.16 -4.06 11.53
CA PHE A 34 -3.08 -3.40 10.59
C PHE A 34 -3.40 -1.96 10.98
N SER A 35 -3.68 -1.69 12.25
CA SER A 35 -3.96 -0.34 12.76
C SER A 35 -2.79 0.62 12.58
N GLU A 36 -1.57 0.16 12.80
CA GLU A 36 -0.35 0.93 12.52
C GLU A 36 -0.19 1.19 11.02
N LEU A 37 -0.38 0.16 10.20
CA LEU A 37 -0.20 0.22 8.75
C LEU A 37 -1.12 1.27 8.10
N ILE A 38 -2.42 1.29 8.44
CA ILE A 38 -3.35 2.30 7.93
C ILE A 38 -3.05 3.70 8.47
N GLU A 39 -2.52 3.78 9.70
CA GLU A 39 -2.15 5.07 10.31
C GLU A 39 -0.90 5.67 9.68
N VAL A 40 0.11 4.88 9.28
CA VAL A 40 1.38 5.39 8.75
C VAL A 40 1.42 5.51 7.24
N ARG A 41 0.62 4.72 6.49
CA ARG A 41 0.60 4.80 5.02
C ARG A 41 0.17 6.19 4.54
N ARG A 42 0.96 6.76 3.63
CA ARG A 42 0.72 8.10 3.04
C ARG A 42 1.00 8.10 1.53
N SER A 43 0.40 9.05 0.83
CA SER A 43 0.77 9.38 -0.54
C SER A 43 2.07 10.17 -0.53
N VAL A 44 3.17 9.56 -0.98
CA VAL A 44 4.52 10.13 -0.98
C VAL A 44 4.80 10.78 -2.33
N ARG A 45 5.32 12.01 -2.31
CA ARG A 45 5.58 12.84 -3.51
C ARG A 45 7.03 13.29 -3.63
N ARG A 46 7.91 12.75 -2.80
CA ARG A 46 9.37 12.94 -2.87
C ARG A 46 10.04 11.64 -2.45
N TYR A 47 10.82 11.09 -3.34
CA TYR A 47 11.49 9.81 -3.14
C TYR A 47 12.99 9.99 -2.98
N ALA A 48 13.60 9.19 -2.14
CA ALA A 48 15.03 8.96 -2.12
C ALA A 48 15.38 7.96 -3.23
N LYS A 49 16.53 8.14 -3.88
CA LYS A 49 17.03 7.17 -4.86
C LYS A 49 17.12 5.80 -4.23
N SER A 50 16.47 4.86 -4.84
CA SER A 50 16.41 3.46 -4.39
C SER A 50 16.12 2.56 -5.57
N ALA A 51 16.42 1.28 -5.43
CA ALA A 51 16.08 0.25 -6.41
C ALA A 51 15.19 -0.78 -5.74
N ILE A 52 14.17 -1.24 -6.45
CA ILE A 52 13.35 -2.38 -6.06
C ILE A 52 13.66 -3.53 -7.01
N SER A 53 13.83 -4.71 -6.46
CA SER A 53 14.01 -5.93 -7.26
C SER A 53 12.67 -6.45 -7.79
N LYS A 54 12.73 -7.32 -8.81
CA LYS A 54 11.57 -8.03 -9.31
C LYS A 54 10.93 -8.87 -8.21
N ASP A 55 11.73 -9.57 -7.42
CA ASP A 55 11.27 -10.44 -6.32
C ASP A 55 10.53 -9.66 -5.23
N GLU A 56 11.01 -8.45 -4.90
CA GLU A 56 10.30 -7.58 -3.95
C GLU A 56 8.96 -7.10 -4.51
N MET A 57 8.91 -6.75 -5.80
CA MET A 57 7.68 -6.37 -6.48
C MET A 57 6.69 -7.54 -6.52
N GLU A 58 7.17 -8.75 -6.82
CA GLU A 58 6.35 -9.97 -6.82
C GLU A 58 5.75 -10.26 -5.44
N LYS A 59 6.48 -10.07 -4.34
CA LYS A 59 5.94 -10.20 -2.98
C LYS A 59 4.82 -9.20 -2.70
N ILE A 60 5.00 -7.94 -3.11
CA ILE A 60 3.97 -6.91 -2.96
C ILE A 60 2.71 -7.28 -3.74
N VAL A 61 2.87 -7.75 -4.99
CA VAL A 61 1.74 -8.18 -5.83
C VAL A 61 1.07 -9.43 -5.25
N ALA A 62 1.83 -10.40 -4.76
CA ALA A 62 1.29 -11.60 -4.13
C ALA A 62 0.38 -11.29 -2.94
N ASP A 63 0.78 -10.34 -2.09
CA ASP A 63 -0.09 -9.85 -1.01
C ASP A 63 -1.32 -9.12 -1.56
N ALA A 64 -1.17 -8.35 -2.64
CA ALA A 64 -2.26 -7.61 -3.27
C ALA A 64 -3.31 -8.52 -3.93
N LEU A 65 -2.95 -9.74 -4.34
CA LEU A 65 -3.88 -10.73 -4.89
C LEU A 65 -4.91 -11.23 -3.87
N ASN A 66 -4.72 -10.99 -2.57
CA ASN A 66 -5.73 -11.27 -1.55
C ASN A 66 -6.90 -10.27 -1.55
N ALA A 67 -6.89 -9.24 -2.42
CA ALA A 67 -8.01 -8.33 -2.57
C ALA A 67 -9.25 -9.07 -3.09
N PRO A 68 -10.45 -8.84 -2.52
CA PRO A 68 -11.67 -9.42 -3.06
C PRO A 68 -12.01 -8.80 -4.42
N SER A 69 -12.74 -9.55 -5.25
CA SER A 69 -13.29 -9.06 -6.51
C SER A 69 -14.66 -9.68 -6.79
N TRP A 70 -15.42 -9.10 -7.70
CA TRP A 70 -16.71 -9.63 -8.16
C TRP A 70 -16.56 -11.11 -8.55
N LYS A 71 -17.29 -12.02 -7.85
CA LYS A 71 -17.24 -13.46 -8.07
C LYS A 71 -15.83 -14.05 -8.14
N ASN A 72 -14.87 -13.42 -7.48
CA ASN A 72 -13.45 -13.79 -7.57
C ASN A 72 -12.91 -13.76 -9.02
N SER A 73 -13.35 -12.78 -9.81
CA SER A 73 -12.96 -12.67 -11.23
C SER A 73 -11.51 -12.23 -11.43
N GLU A 74 -10.89 -11.59 -10.43
CA GLU A 74 -9.47 -11.23 -10.41
C GLU A 74 -9.01 -10.50 -11.69
N THR A 75 -9.81 -9.54 -12.16
CA THR A 75 -9.57 -8.84 -13.43
C THR A 75 -8.43 -7.82 -13.40
N THR A 76 -7.93 -7.45 -12.22
CA THR A 76 -6.83 -6.48 -12.07
C THR A 76 -5.51 -7.03 -12.60
N ARG A 77 -4.73 -6.15 -13.28
CA ARG A 77 -3.36 -6.45 -13.76
C ARG A 77 -2.40 -5.35 -13.33
N TYR A 78 -1.13 -5.74 -13.13
CA TYR A 78 -0.04 -4.84 -12.72
C TYR A 78 1.08 -4.90 -13.74
N TYR A 79 1.49 -3.74 -14.29
CA TYR A 79 2.58 -3.60 -15.25
C TYR A 79 3.65 -2.70 -14.64
N ALA A 80 4.76 -3.27 -14.24
CA ALA A 80 5.80 -2.56 -13.49
C ALA A 80 6.99 -2.14 -14.37
N ALA A 81 7.20 -0.83 -14.48
CA ALA A 81 8.46 -0.26 -14.97
C ALA A 81 9.47 -0.22 -13.81
N ILE A 82 10.35 -1.20 -13.72
CA ILE A 82 11.45 -1.28 -12.73
C ILE A 82 12.76 -0.76 -13.34
N GLY A 83 13.04 -1.11 -14.61
CA GLY A 83 14.24 -0.66 -15.32
C GLY A 83 14.24 0.83 -15.64
N ASP A 84 15.42 1.44 -15.67
CA ASP A 84 15.57 2.89 -15.87
C ASP A 84 15.04 3.37 -17.22
N GLU A 85 15.18 2.59 -18.29
CA GLU A 85 14.67 2.95 -19.60
C GLU A 85 13.15 3.15 -19.57
N ALA A 86 12.39 2.17 -19.10
CA ALA A 86 10.94 2.23 -19.03
C ALA A 86 10.48 3.37 -18.10
N LYS A 87 11.08 3.53 -16.91
CA LYS A 87 10.79 4.62 -16.00
C LYS A 87 11.03 5.99 -16.63
N ASN A 88 12.18 6.18 -17.29
CA ASN A 88 12.52 7.43 -17.96
C ASN A 88 11.52 7.78 -19.07
N ARG A 89 11.09 6.81 -19.85
CA ARG A 89 10.04 7.00 -20.86
C ARG A 89 8.70 7.36 -20.22
N MET A 90 8.33 6.68 -19.15
CA MET A 90 7.10 7.01 -18.40
C MET A 90 7.11 8.46 -17.93
N TRP A 91 8.20 8.94 -17.31
CA TRP A 91 8.30 10.32 -16.82
C TRP A 91 8.28 11.35 -17.96
N LYS A 92 8.97 11.07 -19.07
CA LYS A 92 9.13 12.04 -20.17
C LYS A 92 7.92 12.10 -21.11
N GLU A 93 7.28 10.96 -21.35
CA GLU A 93 6.32 10.80 -22.43
C GLU A 93 4.88 10.64 -21.91
N ALA A 94 4.68 9.96 -20.77
CA ALA A 94 3.37 9.47 -20.34
C ALA A 94 2.78 10.17 -19.12
N LEU A 95 3.60 10.80 -18.27
CA LEU A 95 3.14 11.53 -17.09
C LEU A 95 3.21 13.04 -17.31
N PRO A 96 2.17 13.82 -16.90
CA PRO A 96 2.27 15.28 -16.91
C PRO A 96 3.34 15.76 -15.93
N GLY A 97 3.91 16.94 -16.19
CA GLY A 97 5.08 17.46 -15.48
C GLY A 97 5.00 17.39 -13.96
N PHE A 98 3.83 17.66 -13.38
CA PHE A 98 3.64 17.57 -11.93
C PHE A 98 3.66 16.13 -11.40
N ASN A 99 3.13 15.14 -12.14
CA ASN A 99 3.21 13.73 -11.75
C ASN A 99 4.61 13.16 -12.00
N ALA A 100 5.28 13.57 -13.06
CA ALA A 100 6.67 13.24 -13.29
C ALA A 100 7.55 13.76 -12.14
N ALA A 101 7.37 15.04 -11.74
CA ALA A 101 8.09 15.63 -10.61
C ALA A 101 7.77 14.95 -9.26
N ASN A 102 6.50 14.64 -9.00
CA ASN A 102 6.08 13.98 -7.76
C ASN A 102 6.57 12.53 -7.63
N SER A 103 6.89 11.87 -8.75
CA SER A 103 7.39 10.49 -8.80
C SER A 103 8.85 10.38 -9.20
N ALA A 104 9.55 11.49 -9.34
CA ALA A 104 10.98 11.51 -9.59
C ALA A 104 11.72 10.71 -8.51
N ASP A 105 12.76 9.98 -8.90
CA ASP A 105 13.55 9.07 -8.07
C ASP A 105 12.77 7.87 -7.47
N ALA A 106 11.50 7.65 -7.86
CA ALA A 106 10.78 6.43 -7.50
C ALA A 106 11.52 5.19 -8.02
N ALA A 107 11.53 4.13 -7.22
CA ALA A 107 12.18 2.86 -7.57
C ALA A 107 11.45 2.13 -8.72
N ALA A 108 10.11 2.26 -8.78
CA ALA A 108 9.28 1.73 -9.85
C ALA A 108 8.06 2.62 -10.13
N LEU A 109 7.50 2.46 -11.35
CA LEU A 109 6.19 2.97 -11.74
C LEU A 109 5.33 1.79 -12.18
N VAL A 110 4.19 1.57 -11.52
CA VAL A 110 3.30 0.43 -11.75
C VAL A 110 1.99 0.91 -12.35
N ALA A 111 1.71 0.56 -13.58
CA ALA A 111 0.39 0.78 -14.17
C ALA A 111 -0.57 -0.31 -13.68
N VAL A 112 -1.76 0.11 -13.24
CA VAL A 112 -2.81 -0.79 -12.77
C VAL A 112 -3.98 -0.71 -13.73
N THR A 113 -4.37 -1.88 -14.27
CA THR A 113 -5.44 -2.03 -15.24
C THR A 113 -6.47 -3.04 -14.75
N PHE A 114 -7.61 -3.11 -15.44
CA PHE A 114 -8.51 -4.25 -15.31
C PHE A 114 -8.98 -4.72 -16.70
N VAL A 115 -9.37 -5.99 -16.78
CA VAL A 115 -9.99 -6.59 -17.97
C VAL A 115 -11.50 -6.29 -17.92
N PRO A 116 -12.06 -5.51 -18.86
CA PRO A 116 -13.49 -5.19 -18.89
C PRO A 116 -14.33 -6.38 -19.36
N GLY A 117 -15.63 -6.36 -19.03
CA GLY A 117 -16.59 -7.38 -19.47
C GLY A 117 -16.66 -8.63 -18.62
N GLU A 118 -15.95 -8.68 -17.49
CA GLU A 118 -15.93 -9.83 -16.56
C GLU A 118 -16.55 -9.45 -15.20
N SER A 119 -15.92 -8.55 -14.45
CA SER A 119 -16.51 -8.02 -13.21
C SER A 119 -17.77 -7.21 -13.50
N GLY A 120 -18.88 -7.57 -12.85
CA GLY A 120 -20.18 -6.96 -13.05
C GLY A 120 -20.98 -7.58 -14.22
N PHE A 121 -20.53 -8.73 -14.73
CA PHE A 121 -21.19 -9.40 -15.85
C PHE A 121 -21.69 -10.82 -15.51
N MET A 122 -22.76 -11.23 -16.19
CA MET A 122 -23.32 -12.57 -16.21
C MET A 122 -23.26 -13.09 -17.66
N GLY A 123 -22.15 -13.80 -17.99
CA GLY A 123 -21.81 -14.06 -19.39
C GLY A 123 -21.43 -12.77 -20.11
N SER A 124 -22.07 -12.45 -21.23
CA SER A 124 -21.84 -11.22 -21.99
C SER A 124 -22.66 -10.01 -21.53
N GLU A 125 -23.64 -10.22 -20.63
CA GLU A 125 -24.59 -9.18 -20.23
C GLU A 125 -24.20 -8.54 -18.89
N PRO A 126 -24.32 -7.20 -18.74
CA PRO A 126 -24.17 -6.56 -17.45
C PRO A 126 -25.14 -7.14 -16.42
N ALA A 127 -24.68 -7.45 -15.23
CA ALA A 127 -25.49 -7.99 -14.13
C ALA A 127 -26.41 -6.93 -13.49
N ASP A 128 -26.03 -5.66 -13.61
CA ASP A 128 -26.74 -4.49 -13.12
C ASP A 128 -26.37 -3.24 -13.94
N ASP A 129 -26.84 -2.07 -13.52
CA ASP A 129 -26.63 -0.77 -14.16
C ASP A 129 -25.17 -0.26 -14.08
N LEU A 130 -24.32 -0.86 -13.26
CA LEU A 130 -22.93 -0.45 -13.10
C LEU A 130 -21.99 -1.08 -14.15
N GLY A 131 -22.30 -2.30 -14.64
CA GLY A 131 -21.49 -2.97 -15.67
C GLY A 131 -19.98 -2.93 -15.35
N ASN A 132 -19.18 -2.39 -16.28
CA ASN A 132 -17.72 -2.26 -16.11
C ASN A 132 -17.25 -1.38 -14.94
N MET A 133 -18.14 -0.64 -14.25
CA MET A 133 -17.76 0.06 -13.04
C MET A 133 -17.39 -0.90 -11.89
N TRP A 134 -17.91 -2.13 -11.91
CA TRP A 134 -17.46 -3.19 -11.00
C TRP A 134 -16.00 -3.56 -11.22
N GLY A 135 -15.52 -3.62 -12.46
CA GLY A 135 -14.09 -3.81 -12.75
C GLY A 135 -13.23 -2.66 -12.21
N ALA A 136 -13.72 -1.42 -12.32
CA ALA A 136 -13.05 -0.26 -11.72
C ALA A 136 -13.05 -0.29 -10.18
N TYR A 137 -14.18 -0.75 -9.58
CA TYR A 137 -14.29 -0.93 -8.13
C TYR A 137 -13.32 -1.99 -7.62
N ASP A 138 -13.28 -3.17 -8.23
CA ASP A 138 -12.35 -4.24 -7.91
C ASP A 138 -10.88 -3.80 -8.04
N CYS A 139 -10.59 -3.06 -9.11
CA CYS A 139 -9.27 -2.48 -9.33
C CYS A 139 -8.88 -1.46 -8.23
N GLY A 140 -9.86 -0.73 -7.70
CA GLY A 140 -9.68 0.15 -6.54
C GLY A 140 -9.38 -0.62 -5.25
N LEU A 141 -10.06 -1.74 -5.01
CA LEU A 141 -9.78 -2.65 -3.90
C LEU A 141 -8.37 -3.25 -4.02
N ALA A 142 -8.03 -3.80 -5.18
CA ALA A 142 -6.71 -4.36 -5.46
C ALA A 142 -5.59 -3.32 -5.33
N SER A 143 -5.82 -2.07 -5.78
CA SER A 143 -4.88 -0.95 -5.58
C SER A 143 -4.69 -0.62 -4.10
N SER A 144 -5.75 -0.72 -3.29
CA SER A 144 -5.68 -0.49 -1.84
C SER A 144 -4.83 -1.56 -1.15
N TYR A 145 -5.04 -2.83 -1.50
CA TYR A 145 -4.21 -3.92 -1.02
C TYR A 145 -2.75 -3.74 -1.45
N PHE A 146 -2.51 -3.39 -2.72
CA PHE A 146 -1.15 -3.15 -3.23
C PHE A 146 -0.40 -2.06 -2.44
N ILE A 147 -1.03 -0.90 -2.18
CA ILE A 147 -0.36 0.19 -1.45
C ILE A 147 -0.14 -0.13 0.03
N LEU A 148 -0.99 -0.95 0.64
CA LEU A 148 -0.82 -1.44 2.00
C LEU A 148 0.29 -2.51 2.06
N ALA A 149 0.28 -3.47 1.13
CA ALA A 149 1.35 -4.46 1.00
C ALA A 149 2.71 -3.80 0.76
N ALA A 150 2.79 -2.84 -0.18
CA ALA A 150 4.01 -2.07 -0.41
C ALA A 150 4.51 -1.42 0.89
N LYS A 151 3.61 -0.78 1.66
CA LYS A 151 3.97 -0.17 2.94
C LYS A 151 4.44 -1.20 3.97
N ASN A 152 3.80 -2.36 4.04
CA ASN A 152 4.19 -3.46 4.91
C ASN A 152 5.60 -3.99 4.58
N HIS A 153 5.93 -4.05 3.28
CA HIS A 153 7.28 -4.38 2.78
C HIS A 153 8.27 -3.20 2.83
N GLY A 154 7.91 -2.11 3.51
CA GLY A 154 8.80 -0.96 3.72
C GLY A 154 8.92 -0.03 2.52
N TRP A 155 8.00 -0.09 1.55
CA TRP A 155 7.92 0.80 0.40
C TRP A 155 6.78 1.81 0.55
N ASP A 156 7.01 3.03 0.06
CA ASP A 156 6.00 4.08 0.02
C ASP A 156 5.45 4.25 -1.39
N THR A 157 4.22 4.78 -1.50
CA THR A 157 3.52 4.84 -2.77
C THR A 157 2.82 6.17 -3.02
N LEU A 158 2.55 6.44 -4.33
CA LEU A 158 1.68 7.52 -4.80
C LEU A 158 0.81 7.01 -5.94
N ILE A 159 -0.52 7.03 -5.78
CA ILE A 159 -1.46 6.77 -6.87
C ILE A 159 -1.62 8.03 -7.71
N MET A 160 -1.41 7.92 -9.01
CA MET A 160 -1.51 8.99 -10.00
C MET A 160 -2.59 8.65 -11.03
N GLY A 161 -3.69 9.42 -11.02
CA GLY A 161 -4.80 9.24 -11.96
C GLY A 161 -4.59 9.96 -13.29
N ILE A 162 -3.86 11.08 -13.33
CA ILE A 162 -3.66 11.89 -14.54
C ILE A 162 -2.39 11.40 -15.25
N ARG A 163 -2.57 10.85 -16.45
CA ARG A 163 -1.53 10.26 -17.30
C ARG A 163 -2.00 10.23 -18.76
N ASP A 164 -1.09 10.06 -19.69
CA ASP A 164 -1.39 9.74 -21.09
C ASP A 164 -1.57 8.22 -21.22
N THR A 165 -2.81 7.78 -21.33
CA THR A 165 -3.17 6.35 -21.37
C THR A 165 -2.52 5.61 -22.53
N ALA A 166 -2.50 6.21 -23.74
CA ALA A 166 -1.97 5.57 -24.92
C ALA A 166 -0.46 5.35 -24.80
N LYS A 167 0.26 6.36 -24.28
CA LYS A 167 1.70 6.26 -24.09
C LYS A 167 2.07 5.28 -22.97
N VAL A 168 1.34 5.27 -21.83
CA VAL A 168 1.56 4.26 -20.78
C VAL A 168 1.41 2.86 -21.35
N LYS A 169 0.31 2.60 -22.10
CA LYS A 169 0.08 1.29 -22.71
C LYS A 169 1.21 0.89 -23.68
N ALA A 170 1.62 1.82 -24.54
CA ALA A 170 2.70 1.57 -25.51
C ALA A 170 4.05 1.28 -24.83
N ILE A 171 4.39 2.02 -23.76
CA ILE A 171 5.66 1.84 -23.05
C ILE A 171 5.72 0.50 -22.33
N LEU A 172 4.60 0.08 -21.70
CA LEU A 172 4.55 -1.11 -20.86
C LEU A 172 3.99 -2.36 -21.56
N GLY A 173 3.65 -2.26 -22.84
CA GLY A 173 3.09 -3.38 -23.60
C GLY A 173 1.69 -3.83 -23.10
N ILE A 174 0.89 -2.89 -22.60
CA ILE A 174 -0.44 -3.20 -22.06
C ILE A 174 -1.41 -3.47 -23.21
N PRO A 175 -2.16 -4.59 -23.19
CA PRO A 175 -3.17 -4.90 -24.21
C PRO A 175 -4.19 -3.79 -24.41
N ALA A 176 -4.60 -3.57 -25.67
CA ALA A 176 -5.57 -2.51 -26.00
C ALA A 176 -6.92 -2.70 -25.28
N GLY A 177 -7.33 -3.97 -25.08
CA GLY A 177 -8.59 -4.33 -24.42
C GLY A 177 -8.63 -4.05 -22.92
N GLU A 178 -7.52 -3.84 -22.25
CA GLU A 178 -7.50 -3.53 -20.82
C GLU A 178 -7.77 -2.05 -20.55
N THR A 179 -8.46 -1.74 -19.47
CA THR A 179 -8.71 -0.36 -19.03
C THR A 179 -7.67 0.07 -18.01
N LEU A 180 -6.86 1.09 -18.33
CA LEU A 180 -5.88 1.66 -17.41
C LEU A 180 -6.56 2.56 -16.38
N MET A 181 -6.41 2.23 -15.08
CA MET A 181 -6.98 3.00 -13.97
C MET A 181 -6.02 4.04 -13.43
N SER A 182 -4.82 3.65 -13.12
CA SER A 182 -3.83 4.54 -12.49
C SER A 182 -2.39 4.10 -12.79
N VAL A 183 -1.45 4.99 -12.45
CA VAL A 183 -0.03 4.65 -12.30
C VAL A 183 0.34 4.86 -10.84
N ILE A 184 0.94 3.85 -10.21
CA ILE A 184 1.40 3.91 -8.81
C ILE A 184 2.92 4.03 -8.82
N ALA A 185 3.44 5.14 -8.28
CA ALA A 185 4.86 5.25 -7.99
C ALA A 185 5.18 4.47 -6.72
N VAL A 186 6.28 3.72 -6.70
CA VAL A 186 6.79 2.94 -5.56
C VAL A 186 8.22 3.35 -5.29
N GLY A 187 8.56 3.67 -4.02
CA GLY A 187 9.91 4.08 -3.65
C GLY A 187 10.05 4.30 -2.15
N LYS A 188 11.19 4.80 -1.71
CA LYS A 188 11.42 5.18 -0.30
C LYS A 188 11.17 6.67 -0.14
N ALA A 189 10.37 7.06 0.86
CA ALA A 189 10.11 8.48 1.14
C ALA A 189 11.40 9.24 1.47
N ALA A 190 11.69 10.34 0.76
CA ALA A 190 12.80 11.23 1.08
C ALA A 190 12.48 12.16 2.25
N VAL A 191 11.20 12.43 2.49
CA VAL A 191 10.70 13.28 3.58
C VAL A 191 9.47 12.64 4.20
N LYS A 192 9.29 12.81 5.52
CA LYS A 192 8.10 12.32 6.21
C LYS A 192 6.86 13.08 5.70
N PRO A 193 5.89 12.40 5.09
CA PRO A 193 4.69 13.05 4.57
C PRO A 193 3.76 13.46 5.72
N ILE A 194 3.06 14.59 5.53
CA ILE A 194 2.06 15.07 6.48
C ILE A 194 0.77 14.26 6.32
N LYS A 195 0.13 13.90 7.43
CA LYS A 195 -1.19 13.28 7.45
C LYS A 195 -2.26 14.35 7.20
N PRO A 196 -2.99 14.30 6.07
CA PRO A 196 -4.09 15.23 5.86
C PRO A 196 -5.25 14.90 6.80
N PRO A 197 -6.06 15.89 7.20
CA PRO A 197 -7.24 15.66 8.03
C PRO A 197 -8.23 14.72 7.36
N ARG A 198 -9.04 14.07 8.16
CA ARG A 198 -10.16 13.22 7.71
C ARG A 198 -11.48 13.85 8.16
N LYS A 199 -12.52 13.60 7.38
CA LYS A 199 -13.88 13.97 7.79
C LYS A 199 -14.24 13.25 9.09
N PRO A 200 -15.05 13.86 9.97
CA PRO A 200 -15.65 13.18 11.10
C PRO A 200 -16.49 11.98 10.64
N VAL A 201 -16.56 10.93 11.45
CA VAL A 201 -17.34 9.73 11.12
C VAL A 201 -18.82 10.08 10.88
N ALA A 202 -19.39 11.00 11.65
CA ALA A 202 -20.77 11.45 11.51
C ALA A 202 -21.11 12.09 10.15
N ASP A 203 -20.11 12.63 9.43
CA ASP A 203 -20.32 13.21 8.11
C ASP A 203 -20.48 12.15 7.01
N VAL A 204 -19.96 10.94 7.23
CA VAL A 204 -19.88 9.87 6.22
C VAL A 204 -20.73 8.66 6.57
N LEU A 205 -20.94 8.36 7.86
CA LEU A 205 -21.80 7.27 8.31
C LEU A 205 -23.23 7.78 8.48
N LYS A 206 -24.18 7.10 7.82
CA LYS A 206 -25.62 7.29 8.02
C LYS A 206 -26.19 5.97 8.50
N THR A 207 -26.95 6.02 9.58
CA THR A 207 -27.66 4.87 10.17
C THR A 207 -29.17 5.11 10.03
N ALA A 208 -29.90 4.06 9.70
CA ALA A 208 -31.36 4.04 9.65
C ALA A 208 -31.91 3.35 10.90
#